data_fe2e51f91c7f138f5e522d78b200da12
#
_entry.id   fe2e51f91c7f138f5e522d78b200da12
#
_cell.length_a   1.000
_cell.length_b   1.000
_cell.length_c   1.000
_cell.angle_alpha   90.00
_cell.angle_beta   90.00
_cell.angle_gamma   90.00
#
_symmetry.space_group_name_H-M   'P 1'
#
loop_
_entity.id
_entity.type
_entity.pdbx_description
1 polymer ?
#
loop_
_entity_poly.entity_id
_entity_poly.type
_entity_poly.pdbx_seq_one_letter_code
_entity_poly.pdbx_strand_id
1 'polypeptide(L)'
;MLLNHLPITFSASQFAGYQVPYESSDKLKALRARLFKTHFVLRTGDEVSLFPYAEGTATDGELVTFDIAKDLSVANALAHQGLLRSFFNHHRSISGVRPAKFVRDTSNLLKGTGADTFGVFAEYAFNVRPLAPQDGGFLNGVLVNFGARLLIRPTVKELRDRGLLLQGLYVVGESEIDDLYILPMFNRRLMGRIERIEGDIAVLTDARKDRVALDQLHVEPTYANFERLGREALGSDYEGFQRRLAACMFNVSAADKQLARIRQLVEQFDDLQGELLCCAGLTVSLDGTLTEVNRGIGVGQSRKLNSPQCSLRPGGSITVPWPVDPQIDVNGPFDADSFACKSPRVAVIYPAAHQGHVERFVAQLRDGVPSHGAKTPMQQGMARKFRLQGMHFELVGVYPTSSKAQAYRSAALEAAQRKVDAALVVLTDEDLLLHGPQSPYYTSKAVLMSQGVPVQAVRLPTLLQNSVGYSLNNIALALYAKLGGVPWTLSVQQRLVYEIIVGIGSARVGFDRLSERERLVGITTV
;
A
#
# COMPACT_ATOMS: atom_id res chain seq x y z
N MET A 1 -19.15 8.11 18.48
CA MET A 1 -18.26 7.92 17.31
C MET A 1 -18.98 6.96 16.36
N LEU A 2 -19.05 7.30 15.09
CA LEU A 2 -19.70 6.46 14.08
C LEU A 2 -18.64 5.57 13.43
N LEU A 3 -18.95 4.27 13.30
CA LEU A 3 -18.11 3.31 12.61
C LEU A 3 -18.69 3.01 11.22
N ASN A 4 -17.84 2.66 10.28
CA ASN A 4 -18.21 2.16 8.94
C ASN A 4 -18.65 0.67 8.99
N HIS A 5 -19.40 0.31 10.02
CA HIS A 5 -19.83 -1.04 10.32
C HIS A 5 -21.37 -1.09 10.37
N LEU A 6 -21.95 -2.05 9.66
CA LEU A 6 -23.36 -2.39 9.67
C LEU A 6 -23.52 -3.69 10.44
N PRO A 7 -24.24 -3.71 11.55
CA PRO A 7 -24.57 -4.95 12.26
C PRO A 7 -25.38 -5.89 11.36
N ILE A 8 -25.15 -7.19 11.53
CA ILE A 8 -25.94 -8.24 10.87
C ILE A 8 -26.55 -9.18 11.91
N THR A 9 -27.73 -9.69 11.57
CA THR A 9 -28.44 -10.69 12.35
C THR A 9 -28.79 -11.87 11.45
N PHE A 10 -28.44 -13.07 11.89
CA PHE A 10 -28.81 -14.32 11.21
C PHE A 10 -30.22 -14.75 11.66
N SER A 11 -31.02 -15.30 10.75
CA SER A 11 -32.38 -15.77 11.04
C SER A 11 -32.43 -17.02 11.90
N ALA A 12 -31.37 -17.77 11.99
CA ALA A 12 -31.25 -19.02 12.77
C ALA A 12 -29.89 -19.13 13.45
N SER A 13 -29.79 -19.89 14.52
CA SER A 13 -28.52 -20.21 15.20
C SER A 13 -27.79 -21.42 14.59
N GLN A 14 -28.51 -22.25 13.83
CA GLN A 14 -27.99 -23.42 13.15
C GLN A 14 -28.50 -23.48 11.72
N PHE A 15 -27.71 -24.09 10.83
CA PHE A 15 -28.07 -24.28 9.42
C PHE A 15 -27.44 -25.56 8.88
N ALA A 16 -28.03 -26.09 7.82
CA ALA A 16 -27.58 -27.34 7.20
C ALA A 16 -26.70 -27.08 5.98
N GLY A 17 -25.75 -27.98 5.75
CA GLY A 17 -24.95 -28.08 4.54
C GLY A 17 -24.55 -29.52 4.28
N TYR A 18 -23.95 -29.77 3.16
CA TYR A 18 -23.47 -31.10 2.77
C TYR A 18 -21.96 -31.05 2.62
N GLN A 19 -21.26 -32.08 3.06
CA GLN A 19 -19.80 -32.17 2.95
C GLN A 19 -19.38 -33.30 2.02
N VAL A 20 -18.37 -32.99 1.20
CA VAL A 20 -17.66 -33.94 0.35
C VAL A 20 -16.15 -33.75 0.53
N PRO A 21 -15.32 -34.80 0.41
CA PRO A 21 -13.88 -34.67 0.52
C PRO A 21 -13.29 -33.71 -0.51
N TYR A 22 -12.30 -32.90 -0.11
CA TYR A 22 -11.53 -32.10 -1.03
C TYR A 22 -10.50 -32.96 -1.76
N GLU A 23 -10.57 -33.01 -3.07
CA GLU A 23 -9.66 -33.82 -3.88
C GLU A 23 -8.54 -32.99 -4.55
N SER A 24 -8.90 -31.92 -5.24
CA SER A 24 -7.94 -31.05 -5.92
C SER A 24 -8.52 -29.65 -6.23
N SER A 25 -7.62 -28.72 -6.52
CA SER A 25 -8.02 -27.35 -6.94
C SER A 25 -8.87 -27.35 -8.21
N ASP A 26 -8.57 -28.21 -9.17
CA ASP A 26 -9.27 -28.25 -10.47
C ASP A 26 -10.66 -28.88 -10.32
N LYS A 27 -10.79 -29.93 -9.52
CA LYS A 27 -12.10 -30.52 -9.18
C LYS A 27 -12.97 -29.50 -8.41
N LEU A 28 -12.39 -28.74 -7.48
CA LEU A 28 -13.10 -27.70 -6.78
C LEU A 28 -13.59 -26.58 -7.73
N LYS A 29 -12.77 -26.16 -8.71
CA LYS A 29 -13.17 -25.19 -9.73
C LYS A 29 -14.31 -25.72 -10.59
N ALA A 30 -14.22 -26.96 -11.07
CA ALA A 30 -15.25 -27.61 -11.85
C ALA A 30 -16.58 -27.73 -11.06
N LEU A 31 -16.49 -28.10 -9.79
CA LEU A 31 -17.65 -28.18 -8.88
C LEU A 31 -18.32 -26.82 -8.67
N ARG A 32 -17.53 -25.78 -8.46
CA ARG A 32 -18.04 -24.40 -8.35
C ARG A 32 -18.75 -23.94 -9.60
N ALA A 33 -18.16 -24.19 -10.77
CA ALA A 33 -18.77 -23.83 -12.05
C ALA A 33 -20.09 -24.59 -12.27
N ARG A 34 -20.11 -25.89 -11.99
CA ARG A 34 -21.31 -26.74 -12.13
C ARG A 34 -22.46 -26.28 -11.21
N LEU A 35 -22.13 -25.96 -9.96
CA LEU A 35 -23.11 -25.68 -8.91
C LEU A 35 -23.42 -24.19 -8.72
N PHE A 36 -22.81 -23.30 -9.50
CA PHE A 36 -22.87 -21.85 -9.34
C PHE A 36 -24.28 -21.29 -9.13
N LYS A 37 -25.26 -21.78 -9.86
CA LYS A 37 -26.65 -21.29 -9.81
C LYS A 37 -27.46 -21.85 -8.64
N THR A 38 -27.07 -22.99 -8.10
CA THR A 38 -27.87 -23.76 -7.15
C THR A 38 -27.26 -23.87 -5.76
N HIS A 39 -25.94 -23.71 -5.62
CA HIS A 39 -25.24 -23.89 -4.36
C HIS A 39 -24.14 -22.86 -4.17
N PHE A 40 -23.87 -22.54 -2.91
CA PHE A 40 -22.58 -21.99 -2.50
C PHE A 40 -21.60 -23.13 -2.17
N VAL A 41 -20.39 -23.07 -2.72
CA VAL A 41 -19.35 -24.09 -2.57
C VAL A 41 -18.17 -23.51 -1.82
N LEU A 42 -17.95 -23.96 -0.59
CA LEU A 42 -16.90 -23.47 0.31
C LEU A 42 -15.94 -24.59 0.68
N ARG A 43 -14.63 -24.37 0.53
CA ARG A 43 -13.63 -25.29 1.07
C ARG A 43 -13.39 -24.96 2.54
N THR A 44 -13.49 -25.95 3.41
CA THR A 44 -13.27 -25.91 4.85
C THR A 44 -12.22 -26.97 5.24
N GLY A 45 -10.93 -26.60 5.19
CA GLY A 45 -9.84 -27.54 5.44
C GLY A 45 -9.71 -28.59 4.33
N ASP A 46 -9.86 -29.87 4.69
CA ASP A 46 -9.81 -31.02 3.78
C ASP A 46 -11.20 -31.44 3.25
N GLU A 47 -12.22 -30.64 3.55
CA GLU A 47 -13.58 -30.85 3.10
C GLU A 47 -14.07 -29.69 2.20
N VAL A 48 -15.07 -29.99 1.38
CA VAL A 48 -15.80 -29.00 0.61
C VAL A 48 -17.26 -29.02 1.07
N SER A 49 -17.71 -27.92 1.61
CA SER A 49 -19.08 -27.74 2.06
C SER A 49 -19.94 -27.15 0.94
N LEU A 50 -21.10 -27.78 0.71
CA LEU A 50 -22.10 -27.42 -0.29
C LEU A 50 -23.36 -26.90 0.42
N PHE A 51 -23.75 -25.69 0.09
CA PHE A 51 -24.93 -25.06 0.70
C PHE A 51 -25.95 -24.75 -0.41
N PRO A 52 -27.05 -25.51 -0.51
CA PRO A 52 -28.08 -25.24 -1.52
C PRO A 52 -28.77 -23.91 -1.24
N TYR A 53 -29.19 -23.21 -2.29
CA TYR A 53 -29.95 -21.96 -2.16
C TYR A 53 -31.44 -22.17 -1.99
N ALA A 54 -31.99 -23.34 -2.37
CA ALA A 54 -33.40 -23.66 -2.22
C ALA A 54 -33.56 -25.01 -1.51
N GLU A 55 -34.61 -25.11 -0.69
CA GLU A 55 -35.01 -26.37 -0.07
C GLU A 55 -35.32 -27.44 -1.12
N GLY A 56 -35.03 -28.69 -0.78
CA GLY A 56 -35.26 -29.83 -1.68
C GLY A 56 -34.31 -29.93 -2.86
N THR A 57 -33.30 -29.06 -2.96
CA THR A 57 -32.28 -29.17 -4.00
C THR A 57 -31.44 -30.44 -3.77
N ALA A 58 -31.40 -31.35 -4.75
CA ALA A 58 -30.57 -32.55 -4.68
C ALA A 58 -29.08 -32.18 -4.54
N THR A 59 -28.46 -32.67 -3.49
CA THR A 59 -27.09 -32.33 -3.14
C THR A 59 -26.34 -33.61 -2.74
N ASP A 60 -25.19 -33.83 -3.37
CA ASP A 60 -24.29 -34.94 -3.00
C ASP A 60 -23.57 -34.63 -1.69
N GLY A 61 -23.22 -35.67 -0.93
CA GLY A 61 -22.41 -35.54 0.27
C GLY A 61 -23.16 -35.90 1.57
N GLU A 62 -22.43 -35.83 2.68
CA GLU A 62 -22.97 -36.07 4.01
C GLU A 62 -23.65 -34.81 4.55
N LEU A 63 -24.86 -34.96 5.09
CA LEU A 63 -25.57 -33.85 5.72
C LEU A 63 -24.93 -33.48 7.05
N VAL A 64 -24.53 -32.22 7.19
CA VAL A 64 -23.88 -31.69 8.39
C VAL A 64 -24.64 -30.45 8.88
N THR A 65 -24.82 -30.36 10.19
CA THR A 65 -25.37 -29.17 10.84
C THR A 65 -24.25 -28.29 11.36
N PHE A 66 -24.28 -27.03 10.99
CA PHE A 66 -23.35 -25.98 11.41
C PHE A 66 -24.01 -25.11 12.50
N ASP A 67 -23.23 -24.71 13.49
CA ASP A 67 -23.65 -23.81 14.57
C ASP A 67 -22.93 -22.45 14.39
N ILE A 68 -23.69 -21.36 14.31
CA ILE A 68 -23.12 -20.04 14.04
C ILE A 68 -22.08 -19.63 15.09
N ALA A 69 -22.28 -19.98 16.35
CA ALA A 69 -21.34 -19.63 17.41
C ALA A 69 -20.01 -20.39 17.31
N LYS A 70 -20.01 -21.61 16.73
CA LYS A 70 -18.84 -22.45 16.55
C LYS A 70 -18.22 -22.30 15.16
N ASP A 71 -19.07 -22.18 14.15
CA ASP A 71 -18.72 -22.15 12.72
C ASP A 71 -18.83 -20.75 12.12
N LEU A 72 -18.47 -19.71 12.90
CA LEU A 72 -18.63 -18.31 12.54
C LEU A 72 -17.96 -17.96 11.20
N SER A 73 -16.86 -18.59 10.86
CA SER A 73 -16.17 -18.38 9.59
C SER A 73 -16.99 -18.85 8.38
N VAL A 74 -17.74 -19.95 8.53
CA VAL A 74 -18.65 -20.50 7.52
C VAL A 74 -19.87 -19.60 7.39
N ALA A 75 -20.48 -19.21 8.51
CA ALA A 75 -21.62 -18.28 8.52
C ALA A 75 -21.29 -16.93 7.86
N ASN A 76 -20.12 -16.38 8.17
CA ASN A 76 -19.66 -15.13 7.55
C ASN A 76 -19.36 -15.29 6.03
N ALA A 77 -18.88 -16.45 5.60
CA ALA A 77 -18.70 -16.73 4.17
C ALA A 77 -20.04 -16.82 3.45
N LEU A 78 -21.07 -17.40 4.08
CA LEU A 78 -22.43 -17.45 3.56
C LEU A 78 -23.08 -16.06 3.52
N ALA A 79 -22.93 -15.25 4.57
CA ALA A 79 -23.43 -13.86 4.58
C ALA A 79 -22.75 -13.03 3.47
N HIS A 80 -21.44 -13.21 3.27
CA HIS A 80 -20.72 -12.58 2.18
C HIS A 80 -21.26 -13.01 0.80
N GLN A 81 -21.58 -14.29 0.63
CA GLN A 81 -22.19 -14.80 -0.60
C GLN A 81 -23.60 -14.24 -0.82
N GLY A 82 -24.39 -14.10 0.24
CA GLY A 82 -25.70 -13.45 0.20
C GLY A 82 -25.63 -12.02 -0.32
N LEU A 83 -24.64 -11.23 0.17
CA LEU A 83 -24.37 -9.88 -0.32
C LEU A 83 -24.00 -9.86 -1.81
N LEU A 84 -23.08 -10.72 -2.25
CA LEU A 84 -22.68 -10.79 -3.67
C LEU A 84 -23.87 -11.12 -4.58
N ARG A 85 -24.70 -12.06 -4.16
CA ARG A 85 -25.91 -12.42 -4.93
C ARG A 85 -26.91 -11.29 -5.00
N SER A 86 -27.10 -10.56 -3.90
CA SER A 86 -27.96 -9.37 -3.89
C SER A 86 -27.44 -8.34 -4.90
N PHE A 87 -26.15 -8.03 -4.88
CA PHE A 87 -25.56 -7.09 -5.86
C PHE A 87 -25.73 -7.57 -7.30
N PHE A 88 -25.54 -8.85 -7.55
CA PHE A 88 -25.73 -9.44 -8.89
C PHE A 88 -27.19 -9.36 -9.34
N ASN A 89 -28.13 -9.72 -8.47
CA ASN A 89 -29.56 -9.70 -8.78
C ASN A 89 -30.09 -8.28 -9.03
N HIS A 90 -29.50 -7.27 -8.38
CA HIS A 90 -29.82 -5.86 -8.61
C HIS A 90 -28.97 -5.22 -9.72
N HIS A 91 -28.29 -6.03 -10.54
CA HIS A 91 -27.46 -5.58 -11.68
C HIS A 91 -26.41 -4.55 -11.32
N ARG A 92 -25.78 -4.66 -10.15
CA ARG A 92 -24.70 -3.76 -9.74
C ARG A 92 -23.43 -4.03 -10.55
N SER A 93 -22.67 -2.97 -10.82
CA SER A 93 -21.37 -3.06 -11.52
C SER A 93 -20.30 -3.64 -10.60
N ILE A 94 -20.30 -4.96 -10.41
CA ILE A 94 -19.39 -5.66 -9.51
C ILE A 94 -17.97 -5.55 -10.06
N SER A 95 -17.03 -5.11 -9.20
CA SER A 95 -15.62 -4.89 -9.52
C SER A 95 -14.68 -5.81 -8.74
N GLY A 96 -15.20 -6.63 -7.82
CA GLY A 96 -14.47 -7.62 -7.06
C GLY A 96 -15.35 -8.45 -6.16
N VAL A 97 -14.91 -9.68 -5.86
CA VAL A 97 -15.70 -10.65 -5.09
C VAL A 97 -15.18 -10.89 -3.67
N ARG A 98 -13.92 -10.58 -3.37
CA ARG A 98 -13.35 -10.75 -2.02
C ARG A 98 -12.39 -9.61 -1.66
N PRO A 99 -12.86 -8.60 -0.92
CA PRO A 99 -14.23 -8.35 -0.46
C PRO A 99 -15.21 -8.13 -1.60
N ALA A 100 -16.52 -8.23 -1.33
CA ALA A 100 -17.55 -7.90 -2.33
C ALA A 100 -17.43 -6.41 -2.67
N LYS A 101 -17.23 -6.09 -3.94
CA LYS A 101 -17.01 -4.72 -4.39
C LYS A 101 -17.90 -4.39 -5.57
N PHE A 102 -18.41 -3.18 -5.59
CA PHE A 102 -19.06 -2.66 -6.78
C PHE A 102 -18.74 -1.18 -7.02
N VAL A 103 -18.82 -0.77 -8.25
CA VAL A 103 -18.79 0.63 -8.68
C VAL A 103 -20.24 1.10 -8.76
N ARG A 104 -20.61 2.07 -7.92
CA ARG A 104 -22.01 2.55 -7.82
C ARG A 104 -22.49 3.20 -9.10
N ASP A 105 -21.62 3.95 -9.75
CA ASP A 105 -21.92 4.72 -10.95
C ASP A 105 -20.75 4.55 -11.92
N THR A 106 -21.06 4.22 -13.16
CA THR A 106 -20.07 4.11 -14.23
C THR A 106 -19.57 5.49 -14.72
N SER A 107 -20.02 6.58 -14.11
CA SER A 107 -19.53 7.92 -14.40
C SER A 107 -18.09 8.09 -13.87
N ASN A 108 -17.22 8.56 -14.76
CA ASN A 108 -15.85 8.89 -14.40
C ASN A 108 -15.84 10.12 -13.48
N LEU A 109 -15.25 9.98 -12.28
CA LEU A 109 -15.08 11.10 -11.33
C LEU A 109 -14.06 12.13 -11.85
N LEU A 110 -13.09 11.68 -12.65
CA LEU A 110 -12.15 12.53 -13.35
C LEU A 110 -12.85 13.14 -14.57
N LYS A 111 -12.90 14.47 -14.65
CA LYS A 111 -13.54 15.21 -15.74
C LYS A 111 -12.49 16.00 -16.55
N GLY A 112 -12.85 16.36 -17.78
CA GLY A 112 -11.99 17.17 -18.66
C GLY A 112 -10.91 16.37 -19.38
N THR A 113 -9.86 17.05 -19.83
CA THR A 113 -8.78 16.47 -20.64
C THR A 113 -8.16 15.25 -19.97
N GLY A 114 -8.07 14.14 -20.69
CA GLY A 114 -7.55 12.86 -20.22
C GLY A 114 -8.59 11.92 -19.60
N ALA A 115 -9.83 12.36 -19.40
CA ALA A 115 -10.89 11.54 -18.80
C ALA A 115 -11.40 10.39 -19.71
N ASP A 116 -11.11 10.44 -20.99
CA ASP A 116 -11.34 9.38 -21.98
C ASP A 116 -10.33 8.23 -21.84
N THR A 117 -9.09 8.56 -21.51
CA THR A 117 -7.99 7.61 -21.31
C THR A 117 -7.96 7.08 -19.88
N PHE A 118 -8.13 7.97 -18.89
CA PHE A 118 -8.00 7.68 -17.47
C PHE A 118 -9.34 7.72 -16.76
N GLY A 119 -9.70 6.63 -16.10
CA GLY A 119 -10.94 6.50 -15.35
C GLY A 119 -10.70 6.41 -13.84
N VAL A 120 -11.44 7.20 -13.07
CA VAL A 120 -11.52 7.12 -11.60
C VAL A 120 -12.98 6.93 -11.23
N PHE A 121 -13.30 5.80 -10.63
CA PHE A 121 -14.68 5.44 -10.29
C PHE A 121 -14.86 5.28 -8.78
N ALA A 122 -16.01 5.68 -8.26
CA ALA A 122 -16.38 5.43 -6.87
C ALA A 122 -16.63 3.94 -6.64
N GLU A 123 -15.80 3.29 -5.82
CA GLU A 123 -15.89 1.87 -5.49
C GLU A 123 -16.24 1.70 -4.02
N TYR A 124 -17.21 0.84 -3.73
CA TYR A 124 -17.56 0.41 -2.37
C TYR A 124 -17.15 -1.04 -2.17
N ALA A 125 -16.59 -1.33 -1.01
CA ALA A 125 -16.16 -2.67 -0.64
C ALA A 125 -16.85 -3.09 0.67
N PHE A 126 -17.44 -4.27 0.67
CA PHE A 126 -18.19 -4.86 1.79
C PHE A 126 -17.45 -6.10 2.29
N ASN A 127 -17.10 -6.08 3.55
CA ASN A 127 -16.31 -7.14 4.16
C ASN A 127 -17.04 -7.64 5.43
N VAL A 128 -17.59 -8.83 5.35
CA VAL A 128 -18.24 -9.46 6.51
C VAL A 128 -17.17 -9.88 7.51
N ARG A 129 -17.21 -9.30 8.70
CA ARG A 129 -16.26 -9.57 9.78
C ARG A 129 -16.87 -9.41 11.16
N PRO A 130 -16.50 -10.26 12.13
CA PRO A 130 -16.82 -10.01 13.52
C PRO A 130 -15.96 -8.86 14.06
N LEU A 131 -16.56 -7.99 14.87
CA LEU A 131 -15.85 -7.11 15.77
C LEU A 131 -15.84 -7.76 17.16
N ALA A 132 -14.70 -7.72 17.84
CA ALA A 132 -14.57 -8.19 19.23
C ALA A 132 -14.61 -6.98 20.18
N PRO A 133 -15.72 -6.73 20.87
CA PRO A 133 -15.78 -5.74 21.94
C PRO A 133 -14.87 -6.14 23.13
N GLN A 134 -14.45 -5.16 23.94
CA GLN A 134 -13.57 -5.41 25.10
C GLN A 134 -14.23 -6.23 26.21
N ASP A 135 -15.54 -6.24 26.27
CA ASP A 135 -16.38 -6.87 27.31
C ASP A 135 -16.72 -8.33 27.00
N GLY A 136 -16.12 -8.93 25.98
CA GLY A 136 -16.38 -10.30 25.53
C GLY A 136 -17.66 -10.41 24.71
N GLY A 137 -17.63 -11.25 23.69
CA GLY A 137 -18.67 -11.40 22.69
C GLY A 137 -18.21 -10.95 21.31
N PHE A 138 -19.00 -11.26 20.30
CA PHE A 138 -18.75 -10.86 18.92
C PHE A 138 -19.93 -10.07 18.38
N LEU A 139 -19.64 -8.90 17.83
CA LEU A 139 -20.61 -8.15 17.05
C LEU A 139 -20.36 -8.48 15.57
N ASN A 140 -21.19 -9.33 15.00
CA ASN A 140 -21.09 -9.64 13.57
C ASN A 140 -21.59 -8.46 12.74
N GLY A 141 -20.91 -8.20 11.63
CA GLY A 141 -21.34 -7.14 10.75
C GLY A 141 -20.54 -7.03 9.47
N VAL A 142 -20.90 -6.05 8.70
CA VAL A 142 -20.30 -5.72 7.42
C VAL A 142 -19.54 -4.41 7.56
N LEU A 143 -18.22 -4.45 7.36
CA LEU A 143 -17.42 -3.25 7.22
C LEU A 143 -17.57 -2.72 5.79
N VAL A 144 -18.05 -1.50 5.66
CA VAL A 144 -18.20 -0.81 4.38
C VAL A 144 -17.05 0.16 4.19
N ASN A 145 -16.28 -0.02 3.12
CA ASN A 145 -15.22 0.90 2.76
C ASN A 145 -15.56 1.60 1.44
N PHE A 146 -15.17 2.85 1.34
CA PHE A 146 -15.28 3.65 0.13
C PHE A 146 -13.88 3.98 -0.39
N GLY A 147 -13.69 3.87 -1.72
CA GLY A 147 -12.42 4.13 -2.36
C GLY A 147 -12.58 4.49 -3.82
N ALA A 148 -11.47 4.49 -4.54
CA ALA A 148 -11.45 4.68 -5.99
C ALA A 148 -11.03 3.41 -6.70
N ARG A 149 -11.75 3.06 -7.76
CA ARG A 149 -11.30 2.12 -8.78
C ARG A 149 -10.66 2.90 -9.92
N LEU A 150 -9.39 2.63 -10.18
CA LEU A 150 -8.66 3.22 -11.30
C LEU A 150 -8.79 2.34 -12.54
N LEU A 151 -8.83 2.96 -13.72
CA LEU A 151 -8.91 2.26 -14.99
C LEU A 151 -8.12 3.03 -16.06
N ILE A 152 -7.22 2.35 -16.77
CA ILE A 152 -6.62 2.83 -18.02
C ILE A 152 -7.37 2.10 -19.14
N ARG A 153 -8.16 2.87 -19.91
CA ARG A 153 -9.10 2.31 -20.89
C ARG A 153 -8.43 1.78 -22.13
N PRO A 154 -7.52 2.54 -22.78
CA PRO A 154 -6.90 2.08 -23.99
C PRO A 154 -6.11 0.79 -23.81
N THR A 155 -6.07 -0.01 -24.84
CA THR A 155 -5.18 -1.17 -24.93
C THR A 155 -3.72 -0.73 -25.06
N VAL A 156 -2.81 -1.64 -24.80
CA VAL A 156 -1.37 -1.41 -25.03
C VAL A 156 -1.11 -1.07 -26.50
N LYS A 157 -1.87 -1.65 -27.43
CA LYS A 157 -1.79 -1.34 -28.87
C LYS A 157 -2.13 0.14 -29.12
N GLU A 158 -3.29 0.59 -28.64
CA GLU A 158 -3.73 1.97 -28.82
C GLU A 158 -2.78 3.00 -28.20
N LEU A 159 -2.19 2.67 -27.02
CA LEU A 159 -1.20 3.54 -26.38
C LEU A 159 0.11 3.61 -27.17
N ARG A 160 0.60 2.45 -27.71
CA ARG A 160 1.75 2.41 -28.59
C ARG A 160 1.53 3.25 -29.85
N ASP A 161 0.37 3.09 -30.48
CA ASP A 161 0.03 3.77 -31.73
C ASP A 161 -0.08 5.31 -31.53
N ARG A 162 -0.31 5.75 -30.29
CA ARG A 162 -0.19 7.18 -29.86
C ARG A 162 1.26 7.60 -29.55
N GLY A 163 2.24 6.70 -29.68
CA GLY A 163 3.66 6.99 -29.47
C GLY A 163 4.14 6.96 -28.02
N LEU A 164 3.38 6.39 -27.07
CA LEU A 164 3.77 6.34 -25.68
C LEU A 164 4.82 5.25 -25.40
N LEU A 165 5.74 5.53 -24.47
CA LEU A 165 6.77 4.59 -24.03
C LEU A 165 6.20 3.60 -23.00
N LEU A 166 6.03 2.34 -23.43
CA LEU A 166 5.36 1.31 -22.64
C LEU A 166 6.31 0.29 -22.01
N GLN A 167 7.58 0.29 -22.42
CA GLN A 167 8.60 -0.60 -21.87
C GLN A 167 8.76 -0.41 -20.35
N GLY A 168 8.86 -1.52 -19.63
CA GLY A 168 9.00 -1.54 -18.18
C GLY A 168 7.69 -1.39 -17.40
N LEU A 169 6.54 -1.15 -18.07
CA LEU A 169 5.23 -1.10 -17.42
C LEU A 169 4.68 -2.50 -17.17
N TYR A 170 4.04 -2.69 -16.04
CA TYR A 170 3.20 -3.86 -15.80
C TYR A 170 1.88 -3.74 -16.56
N VAL A 171 1.44 -4.87 -17.09
CA VAL A 171 0.21 -4.97 -17.87
C VAL A 171 -0.75 -5.98 -17.29
N VAL A 172 -2.02 -5.72 -17.50
CA VAL A 172 -3.14 -6.56 -17.10
C VAL A 172 -3.90 -7.03 -18.34
N GLY A 173 -4.41 -8.24 -18.32
CA GLY A 173 -5.25 -8.80 -19.36
C GLY A 173 -6.49 -9.45 -18.75
N GLU A 174 -7.38 -9.96 -19.60
CA GLU A 174 -8.57 -10.66 -19.14
C GLU A 174 -8.21 -11.85 -18.24
N SER A 175 -9.03 -12.08 -17.24
CA SER A 175 -8.89 -13.23 -16.35
C SER A 175 -9.47 -14.47 -17.00
N GLU A 176 -8.72 -15.56 -17.04
CA GLU A 176 -9.23 -16.89 -17.45
C GLU A 176 -10.14 -17.52 -16.37
N ILE A 177 -10.20 -16.90 -15.20
CA ILE A 177 -11.10 -17.33 -14.14
C ILE A 177 -12.42 -16.64 -14.42
N ASP A 178 -13.40 -17.41 -14.88
CA ASP A 178 -14.79 -16.99 -15.00
C ASP A 178 -15.35 -16.62 -13.63
N ASP A 179 -15.09 -15.42 -13.21
CA ASP A 179 -15.81 -14.83 -12.10
C ASP A 179 -17.06 -14.16 -12.68
N LEU A 180 -18.11 -14.94 -12.80
CA LEU A 180 -19.38 -14.58 -13.44
C LEU A 180 -20.03 -13.34 -12.83
N TYR A 181 -19.55 -12.90 -11.67
CA TYR A 181 -20.04 -11.71 -10.98
C TYR A 181 -19.33 -10.41 -11.43
N ILE A 182 -18.08 -10.47 -11.90
CA ILE A 182 -17.29 -9.27 -12.16
C ILE A 182 -17.51 -8.78 -13.59
N LEU A 183 -17.75 -7.47 -13.75
CA LEU A 183 -17.80 -6.86 -15.08
C LEU A 183 -16.45 -7.06 -15.82
N PRO A 184 -16.46 -7.41 -17.13
CA PRO A 184 -15.25 -7.70 -17.90
C PRO A 184 -14.19 -6.61 -17.80
N MET A 185 -14.58 -5.34 -17.83
CA MET A 185 -13.65 -4.21 -17.71
C MET A 185 -12.88 -4.16 -16.37
N PHE A 186 -13.42 -4.79 -15.32
CA PHE A 186 -12.79 -4.89 -14.01
C PHE A 186 -12.20 -6.27 -13.74
N ASN A 187 -12.55 -7.28 -14.54
CA ASN A 187 -12.05 -8.66 -14.42
C ASN A 187 -10.72 -8.83 -15.15
N ARG A 188 -9.71 -8.07 -14.72
CA ARG A 188 -8.38 -8.09 -15.29
C ARG A 188 -7.37 -8.57 -14.25
N ARG A 189 -6.42 -9.40 -14.67
CA ARG A 189 -5.32 -9.88 -13.83
C ARG A 189 -3.98 -9.41 -14.37
N LEU A 190 -3.00 -9.37 -13.49
CA LEU A 190 -1.62 -9.08 -13.85
C LEU A 190 -1.08 -10.17 -14.79
N MET A 191 -0.57 -9.74 -15.94
CA MET A 191 -0.01 -10.63 -16.96
C MET A 191 1.52 -10.67 -16.89
N GLY A 192 2.17 -9.55 -16.62
CA GLY A 192 3.62 -9.43 -16.57
C GLY A 192 4.06 -7.98 -16.80
N ARG A 193 5.35 -7.80 -17.05
CA ARG A 193 5.96 -6.50 -17.33
C ARG A 193 6.50 -6.49 -18.75
N ILE A 194 6.22 -5.44 -19.52
CA ILE A 194 6.72 -5.31 -20.91
C ILE A 194 8.24 -5.19 -20.89
N GLU A 195 8.93 -6.15 -21.45
CA GLU A 195 10.36 -6.10 -21.72
C GLU A 195 10.62 -5.35 -23.03
N ARG A 196 9.93 -5.76 -24.11
CA ARG A 196 9.98 -5.13 -25.43
C ARG A 196 8.71 -5.42 -26.23
N ILE A 197 8.51 -4.68 -27.30
CA ILE A 197 7.39 -4.86 -28.23
C ILE A 197 7.96 -5.28 -29.59
N GLU A 198 7.42 -6.37 -30.14
CA GLU A 198 7.76 -6.93 -31.44
C GLU A 198 6.51 -6.94 -32.32
N GLY A 199 6.39 -5.94 -33.21
CA GLY A 199 5.17 -5.75 -34.01
C GLY A 199 3.94 -5.55 -33.10
N ASP A 200 2.93 -6.41 -33.22
CA ASP A 200 1.71 -6.38 -32.39
C ASP A 200 1.77 -7.33 -31.18
N ILE A 201 2.96 -7.78 -30.79
CA ILE A 201 3.18 -8.69 -29.66
C ILE A 201 4.02 -8.00 -28.58
N ALA A 202 3.58 -8.06 -27.32
CA ALA A 202 4.40 -7.76 -26.16
C ALA A 202 5.19 -8.99 -25.73
N VAL A 203 6.51 -8.83 -25.56
CA VAL A 203 7.37 -9.79 -24.87
C VAL A 203 7.42 -9.36 -23.41
N LEU A 204 7.01 -10.25 -22.51
CA LEU A 204 6.83 -9.96 -21.08
C LEU A 204 7.89 -10.68 -20.25
N THR A 205 8.35 -10.00 -19.21
CA THR A 205 9.09 -10.57 -18.07
C THR A 205 8.19 -10.60 -16.84
N ASP A 206 8.57 -11.36 -15.81
CA ASP A 206 7.71 -11.59 -14.64
C ASP A 206 6.29 -11.95 -15.08
N ALA A 207 6.17 -12.94 -15.93
CA ALA A 207 4.94 -13.19 -16.68
C ALA A 207 4.47 -14.64 -16.56
N ARG A 208 3.16 -14.81 -16.68
CA ARG A 208 2.55 -16.16 -16.84
C ARG A 208 2.64 -16.68 -18.27
N LYS A 209 2.65 -15.77 -19.22
CA LYS A 209 2.85 -16.01 -20.65
C LYS A 209 3.86 -15.00 -21.16
N ASP A 210 4.91 -15.46 -21.80
CA ASP A 210 6.02 -14.60 -22.23
C ASP A 210 5.67 -13.71 -23.43
N ARG A 211 4.65 -14.08 -24.20
CA ARG A 211 4.24 -13.35 -25.41
C ARG A 211 2.72 -13.22 -25.45
N VAL A 212 2.23 -11.99 -25.56
CA VAL A 212 0.78 -11.68 -25.58
C VAL A 212 0.52 -10.57 -26.60
N ALA A 213 -0.59 -10.66 -27.32
CA ALA A 213 -1.01 -9.65 -28.28
C ALA A 213 -1.33 -8.31 -27.57
N LEU A 214 -0.93 -7.19 -28.17
CA LEU A 214 -1.03 -5.86 -27.56
C LEU A 214 -2.48 -5.40 -27.35
N ASP A 215 -3.40 -5.87 -28.18
CA ASP A 215 -4.84 -5.58 -28.09
C ASP A 215 -5.54 -6.31 -26.95
N GLN A 216 -4.93 -7.38 -26.40
CA GLN A 216 -5.42 -8.11 -25.24
C GLN A 216 -4.89 -7.55 -23.90
N LEU A 217 -4.02 -6.57 -23.97
CA LEU A 217 -3.34 -6.00 -22.80
C LEU A 217 -3.76 -4.56 -22.55
N HIS A 218 -3.82 -4.22 -21.26
CA HIS A 218 -3.94 -2.84 -20.77
C HIS A 218 -2.82 -2.56 -19.78
N VAL A 219 -2.39 -1.31 -19.67
CA VAL A 219 -1.44 -0.94 -18.60
C VAL A 219 -2.11 -1.06 -17.24
N GLU A 220 -1.39 -1.59 -16.25
CA GLU A 220 -1.89 -1.70 -14.88
C GLU A 220 -2.32 -0.33 -14.35
N PRO A 221 -3.58 -0.15 -13.88
CA PRO A 221 -4.10 1.16 -13.48
C PRO A 221 -3.65 1.55 -12.08
N THR A 222 -2.38 1.93 -11.95
CA THR A 222 -1.82 2.51 -10.72
C THR A 222 -1.75 4.03 -10.81
N TYR A 223 -1.71 4.72 -9.67
CA TYR A 223 -1.54 6.17 -9.64
C TYR A 223 -0.25 6.61 -10.35
N ALA A 224 0.86 5.90 -10.15
CA ALA A 224 2.13 6.16 -10.82
C ALA A 224 2.04 6.04 -12.35
N ASN A 225 1.28 5.05 -12.85
CA ASN A 225 1.06 4.89 -14.29
C ASN A 225 0.14 5.98 -14.87
N PHE A 226 -0.83 6.48 -14.07
CA PHE A 226 -1.62 7.67 -14.45
C PHE A 226 -0.73 8.91 -14.61
N GLU A 227 0.19 9.15 -13.68
CA GLU A 227 1.11 10.28 -13.77
C GLU A 227 2.07 10.12 -14.96
N ARG A 228 2.68 8.95 -15.12
CA ARG A 228 3.64 8.69 -16.20
C ARG A 228 3.00 8.82 -17.58
N LEU A 229 1.95 8.06 -17.85
CA LEU A 229 1.27 8.08 -19.13
C LEU A 229 0.55 9.41 -19.38
N GLY A 230 0.01 10.04 -18.32
CA GLY A 230 -0.60 11.36 -18.41
C GLY A 230 0.40 12.43 -18.84
N ARG A 231 1.62 12.40 -18.31
CA ARG A 231 2.68 13.34 -18.73
C ARG A 231 3.06 13.17 -20.19
N GLU A 232 3.19 11.93 -20.64
CA GLU A 232 3.53 11.61 -22.03
C GLU A 232 2.38 11.94 -23.00
N ALA A 233 1.13 11.58 -22.63
CA ALA A 233 -0.02 11.70 -23.52
C ALA A 233 -0.61 13.11 -23.61
N LEU A 234 -0.51 13.94 -22.57
CA LEU A 234 -1.20 15.22 -22.46
C LEU A 234 -0.28 16.44 -22.64
N GLY A 235 1.03 16.26 -22.65
CA GLY A 235 1.98 17.35 -22.89
C GLY A 235 1.71 18.59 -22.02
N SER A 236 1.37 19.72 -22.65
CA SER A 236 1.07 20.98 -21.96
C SER A 236 -0.15 20.90 -21.03
N ASP A 237 -1.10 20.01 -21.28
CA ASP A 237 -2.31 19.86 -20.47
C ASP A 237 -2.10 19.01 -19.21
N TYR A 238 -0.91 18.41 -19.05
CA TYR A 238 -0.60 17.52 -17.94
C TYR A 238 -0.75 18.16 -16.56
N GLU A 239 -0.30 19.40 -16.37
CA GLU A 239 -0.43 20.07 -15.06
C GLU A 239 -1.90 20.25 -14.65
N GLY A 240 -2.76 20.58 -15.60
CA GLY A 240 -4.20 20.65 -15.37
C GLY A 240 -4.80 19.30 -15.00
N PHE A 241 -4.41 18.25 -15.70
CA PHE A 241 -4.78 16.87 -15.41
C PHE A 241 -4.32 16.43 -14.02
N GLN A 242 -3.05 16.65 -13.68
CA GLN A 242 -2.46 16.27 -12.38
C GLN A 242 -3.19 16.93 -11.21
N ARG A 243 -3.51 18.23 -11.31
CA ARG A 243 -4.29 18.93 -10.28
C ARG A 243 -5.68 18.34 -10.11
N ARG A 244 -6.38 18.00 -11.19
CA ARG A 244 -7.70 17.37 -11.13
C ARG A 244 -7.63 15.96 -10.55
N LEU A 245 -6.64 15.16 -10.95
CA LEU A 245 -6.41 13.82 -10.41
C LEU A 245 -6.13 13.86 -8.91
N ALA A 246 -5.23 14.75 -8.47
CA ALA A 246 -4.91 14.92 -7.06
C ALA A 246 -6.14 15.36 -6.23
N ALA A 247 -6.92 16.31 -6.73
CA ALA A 247 -8.16 16.75 -6.08
C ALA A 247 -9.20 15.61 -6.02
N CYS A 248 -9.34 14.84 -7.09
CA CYS A 248 -10.23 13.68 -7.15
C CYS A 248 -9.82 12.63 -6.11
N MET A 249 -8.54 12.27 -6.07
CA MET A 249 -8.01 11.29 -5.11
C MET A 249 -8.12 11.76 -3.66
N PHE A 250 -7.88 13.05 -3.40
CA PHE A 250 -8.11 13.64 -2.08
C PHE A 250 -9.57 13.54 -1.66
N ASN A 251 -10.51 13.84 -2.55
CA ASN A 251 -11.94 13.74 -2.26
C ASN A 251 -12.42 12.29 -2.00
N VAL A 252 -11.72 11.32 -2.54
CA VAL A 252 -12.01 9.89 -2.31
C VAL A 252 -11.34 9.39 -1.02
N SER A 253 -10.16 9.89 -0.66
CA SER A 253 -9.38 9.37 0.47
C SER A 253 -9.60 10.10 1.80
N ALA A 254 -10.17 11.30 1.80
CA ALA A 254 -10.42 12.05 3.04
C ALA A 254 -11.48 11.34 3.91
N ALA A 255 -11.13 11.04 5.17
CA ALA A 255 -11.91 10.17 6.05
C ALA A 255 -13.34 10.68 6.32
N ASP A 256 -13.52 11.99 6.49
CA ASP A 256 -14.82 12.65 6.66
C ASP A 256 -15.71 12.46 5.42
N LYS A 257 -15.13 12.61 4.23
CA LYS A 257 -15.82 12.42 2.96
C LYS A 257 -16.14 10.95 2.69
N GLN A 258 -15.24 10.04 3.05
CA GLN A 258 -15.50 8.60 2.96
C GLN A 258 -16.69 8.21 3.82
N LEU A 259 -16.72 8.63 5.08
CA LEU A 259 -17.82 8.32 6.00
C LEU A 259 -19.16 8.92 5.53
N ALA A 260 -19.14 10.15 5.01
CA ALA A 260 -20.32 10.79 4.43
C ALA A 260 -20.87 10.00 3.22
N ARG A 261 -19.99 9.51 2.34
CA ARG A 261 -20.36 8.67 1.20
C ARG A 261 -20.91 7.31 1.61
N ILE A 262 -20.32 6.69 2.63
CA ILE A 262 -20.81 5.42 3.17
C ILE A 262 -22.20 5.62 3.79
N ARG A 263 -22.41 6.69 4.58
CA ARG A 263 -23.72 7.01 5.15
C ARG A 263 -24.78 7.21 4.05
N GLN A 264 -24.49 8.04 3.06
CA GLN A 264 -25.36 8.27 1.93
C GLN A 264 -25.70 6.97 1.17
N LEU A 265 -24.70 6.07 1.03
CA LEU A 265 -24.95 4.78 0.42
C LEU A 265 -25.95 3.95 1.24
N VAL A 266 -25.71 3.80 2.55
CA VAL A 266 -26.54 2.98 3.45
C VAL A 266 -27.99 3.48 3.46
N GLU A 267 -28.20 4.81 3.49
CA GLU A 267 -29.51 5.44 3.48
C GLU A 267 -30.30 5.25 2.16
N GLN A 268 -29.60 5.05 1.06
CA GLN A 268 -30.18 5.01 -0.30
C GLN A 268 -30.07 3.65 -0.99
N PHE A 269 -29.60 2.63 -0.28
CA PHE A 269 -29.23 1.37 -0.90
C PHE A 269 -30.21 0.27 -0.55
N ASP A 270 -31.23 0.13 -1.38
CA ASP A 270 -32.31 -0.85 -1.19
C ASP A 270 -31.80 -2.31 -1.15
N ASP A 271 -30.68 -2.60 -1.80
CA ASP A 271 -30.05 -3.94 -1.81
C ASP A 271 -29.60 -4.42 -0.43
N LEU A 272 -29.43 -3.49 0.53
CA LEU A 272 -29.05 -3.78 1.91
C LEU A 272 -30.27 -3.83 2.84
N GLN A 273 -31.46 -3.55 2.31
CA GLN A 273 -32.71 -3.62 3.05
C GLN A 273 -33.35 -5.01 2.90
N GLY A 274 -33.89 -5.53 3.99
CA GLY A 274 -34.51 -6.83 3.99
C GLY A 274 -33.56 -7.99 4.28
N GLU A 275 -34.04 -9.19 3.99
CA GLU A 275 -33.34 -10.44 4.24
C GLU A 275 -32.54 -10.89 3.01
N LEU A 276 -31.24 -11.10 3.19
CA LEU A 276 -30.35 -11.65 2.18
C LEU A 276 -30.28 -13.16 2.33
N LEU A 277 -30.60 -13.88 1.28
CA LEU A 277 -30.52 -15.35 1.25
C LEU A 277 -29.05 -15.81 1.26
N CYS A 278 -28.66 -16.50 2.32
CA CYS A 278 -27.35 -17.12 2.48
C CYS A 278 -27.33 -18.54 1.91
N CYS A 279 -28.25 -19.38 2.37
CA CYS A 279 -28.54 -20.73 1.86
C CYS A 279 -29.95 -21.13 2.29
N ALA A 280 -30.43 -22.31 1.89
CA ALA A 280 -31.69 -22.85 2.34
C ALA A 280 -31.77 -22.88 3.88
N GLY A 281 -32.81 -22.28 4.44
CA GLY A 281 -33.01 -22.17 5.89
C GLY A 281 -32.16 -21.16 6.63
N LEU A 282 -31.31 -20.36 5.92
CA LEU A 282 -30.52 -19.29 6.52
C LEU A 282 -30.59 -18.01 5.71
N THR A 283 -31.09 -16.96 6.35
CA THR A 283 -30.99 -15.58 5.83
C THR A 283 -30.18 -14.69 6.78
N VAL A 284 -29.74 -13.56 6.29
CA VAL A 284 -29.09 -12.51 7.10
C VAL A 284 -29.77 -11.18 6.81
N SER A 285 -30.09 -10.44 7.85
CA SER A 285 -30.57 -9.06 7.75
C SER A 285 -29.45 -8.10 8.16
N LEU A 286 -29.34 -6.97 7.46
CA LEU A 286 -28.47 -5.87 7.84
C LEU A 286 -29.31 -4.83 8.60
N ASP A 287 -28.74 -4.34 9.71
CA ASP A 287 -29.28 -3.13 10.32
C ASP A 287 -28.97 -1.96 9.38
N GLY A 288 -29.99 -1.25 8.94
CA GLY A 288 -29.89 -0.12 8.01
C GLY A 288 -29.13 1.10 8.60
N THR A 289 -28.54 0.96 9.78
CA THR A 289 -27.82 2.03 10.49
C THR A 289 -26.36 1.66 10.76
N LEU A 290 -25.48 2.63 10.58
CA LEU A 290 -24.07 2.47 10.98
C LEU A 290 -23.94 2.41 12.50
N THR A 291 -23.07 1.52 12.98
CA THR A 291 -22.85 1.34 14.42
C THR A 291 -22.36 2.65 15.07
N GLU A 292 -23.11 3.15 16.04
CA GLU A 292 -22.67 4.23 16.90
C GLU A 292 -21.97 3.69 18.15
N VAL A 293 -20.75 4.14 18.38
CA VAL A 293 -20.02 3.85 19.61
C VAL A 293 -20.37 4.92 20.64
N ASN A 294 -21.33 4.64 21.49
CA ASN A 294 -21.62 5.43 22.66
C ASN A 294 -20.66 5.05 23.81
N ARG A 295 -20.48 5.95 24.78
CA ARG A 295 -19.55 5.77 25.91
C ARG A 295 -19.77 4.52 26.78
N GLY A 296 -20.80 3.73 26.53
CA GLY A 296 -21.16 2.53 27.28
C GLY A 296 -21.08 1.22 26.50
N ILE A 297 -20.86 1.24 25.19
CA ILE A 297 -20.67 0.02 24.40
C ILE A 297 -19.18 -0.16 24.19
N GLY A 298 -18.61 -1.22 24.76
CA GLY A 298 -17.16 -1.49 24.82
C GLY A 298 -16.40 -1.68 23.50
N VAL A 299 -16.97 -1.24 22.37
CA VAL A 299 -16.27 -1.18 21.09
C VAL A 299 -15.45 0.11 21.08
N GLY A 300 -14.20 -0.02 21.49
CA GLY A 300 -13.17 0.98 21.27
C GLY A 300 -13.49 2.39 21.76
N GLN A 301 -13.38 2.64 23.05
CA GLN A 301 -13.28 4.03 23.50
C GLN A 301 -12.14 4.70 22.75
N SER A 302 -12.43 5.76 21.98
CA SER A 302 -11.35 6.56 21.42
C SER A 302 -10.58 7.18 22.58
N ARG A 303 -9.40 6.63 22.86
CA ARG A 303 -8.51 7.17 23.87
C ARG A 303 -7.61 8.18 23.20
N LYS A 304 -7.70 9.44 23.62
CA LYS A 304 -6.70 10.43 23.24
C LYS A 304 -5.39 10.01 23.90
N LEU A 305 -4.44 9.55 23.11
CA LEU A 305 -3.11 9.28 23.61
C LEU A 305 -2.44 10.62 23.93
N ASN A 306 -1.83 10.71 25.09
CA ASN A 306 -0.97 11.84 25.40
C ASN A 306 0.24 11.82 24.46
N SER A 307 0.72 13.00 24.08
CA SER A 307 1.95 13.09 23.31
C SER A 307 3.09 12.40 24.07
N PRO A 308 3.89 11.56 23.40
CA PRO A 308 4.98 10.88 24.06
C PRO A 308 5.97 11.89 24.64
N GLN A 309 6.48 11.59 25.81
CA GLN A 309 7.60 12.33 26.40
C GLN A 309 8.90 11.68 25.91
N CYS A 310 9.81 12.50 25.44
CA CYS A 310 11.09 12.05 24.91
C CYS A 310 12.23 12.60 25.75
N SER A 311 13.24 11.76 25.99
CA SER A 311 14.45 12.16 26.69
C SER A 311 15.55 12.54 25.69
N LEU A 312 16.20 13.67 25.95
CA LEU A 312 17.35 14.19 25.21
C LEU A 312 18.68 14.05 25.99
N ARG A 313 18.65 13.38 27.14
CA ARG A 313 19.85 13.08 27.91
C ARG A 313 19.72 11.73 28.62
N PRO A 314 20.81 10.99 28.77
CA PRO A 314 20.84 9.82 29.64
C PRO A 314 20.34 10.18 31.06
N GLY A 315 19.62 9.25 31.69
CA GLY A 315 19.03 9.47 33.02
C GLY A 315 17.81 10.39 33.03
N GLY A 316 17.31 10.86 31.87
CA GLY A 316 16.06 11.62 31.79
C GLY A 316 16.12 13.05 32.29
N SER A 317 17.30 13.65 32.45
CA SER A 317 17.48 15.01 32.97
C SER A 317 16.87 16.10 32.06
N ILE A 318 16.69 15.81 30.77
CA ILE A 318 15.98 16.68 29.82
C ILE A 318 14.89 15.87 29.16
N THR A 319 13.65 16.14 29.54
CA THR A 319 12.46 15.48 28.95
C THR A 319 11.61 16.51 28.24
N VAL A 320 11.20 16.22 27.02
CA VAL A 320 10.45 17.14 26.15
C VAL A 320 9.27 16.41 25.51
N PRO A 321 8.13 17.10 25.27
CA PRO A 321 7.02 16.53 24.54
C PRO A 321 7.33 16.45 23.05
N TRP A 322 6.66 15.56 22.35
CA TRP A 322 6.65 15.53 20.89
C TRP A 322 5.95 16.79 20.31
N PRO A 323 6.47 17.42 19.24
CA PRO A 323 7.63 17.05 18.41
C PRO A 323 8.99 17.47 19.02
N VAL A 324 9.99 16.63 18.85
CA VAL A 324 11.31 16.76 19.50
C VAL A 324 12.29 17.63 18.73
N ASP A 325 12.14 17.74 17.42
CA ASP A 325 13.12 18.39 16.52
C ASP A 325 13.57 19.81 16.97
N PRO A 326 12.67 20.73 17.35
CA PRO A 326 13.08 22.05 17.81
C PRO A 326 13.94 22.01 19.08
N GLN A 327 13.75 20.96 19.87
CA GLN A 327 14.46 20.80 21.15
C GLN A 327 15.87 20.21 20.95
N ILE A 328 16.07 19.44 19.87
CA ILE A 328 17.41 18.96 19.49
C ILE A 328 18.33 20.12 19.10
N ASP A 329 17.79 21.16 18.45
CA ASP A 329 18.57 22.36 18.10
C ASP A 329 19.15 23.04 19.34
N VAL A 330 18.40 23.05 20.43
CA VAL A 330 18.78 23.69 21.71
C VAL A 330 19.64 22.76 22.56
N ASN A 331 19.17 21.52 22.76
CA ASN A 331 19.74 20.61 23.76
C ASN A 331 20.74 19.61 23.15
N GLY A 332 20.78 19.46 21.84
CA GLY A 332 21.50 18.37 21.15
C GLY A 332 20.74 17.03 21.20
N PRO A 333 21.24 15.99 20.53
CA PRO A 333 20.66 14.65 20.56
C PRO A 333 20.89 13.95 21.92
N PHE A 334 20.18 12.86 22.17
CA PHE A 334 20.25 12.07 23.40
C PHE A 334 21.67 11.62 23.73
N ASP A 335 22.41 11.15 22.73
CA ASP A 335 23.76 10.64 22.86
C ASP A 335 24.83 11.68 22.48
N ALA A 336 24.51 12.98 22.58
CA ALA A 336 25.41 14.06 22.19
C ALA A 336 26.85 13.89 22.73
N ASP A 337 27.02 13.37 23.92
CA ASP A 337 28.31 13.23 24.57
C ASP A 337 29.00 11.89 24.25
N SER A 338 28.24 10.81 24.03
CA SER A 338 28.74 9.44 23.81
C SER A 338 28.82 9.01 22.35
N PHE A 339 28.20 9.75 21.41
CA PHE A 339 28.23 9.43 19.99
C PHE A 339 29.67 9.41 19.45
N ALA A 340 30.08 8.26 18.90
CA ALA A 340 31.48 8.05 18.52
C ALA A 340 31.89 8.76 17.22
N CYS A 341 30.99 8.83 16.22
CA CYS A 341 31.28 9.36 14.90
C CYS A 341 31.12 10.89 14.85
N LYS A 342 32.03 11.63 15.45
CA LYS A 342 31.98 13.11 15.56
C LYS A 342 32.30 13.86 14.27
N SER A 343 32.99 13.24 13.34
CA SER A 343 33.42 13.87 12.08
C SER A 343 33.16 12.92 10.89
N PRO A 344 31.87 12.62 10.60
CA PRO A 344 31.51 11.62 9.59
C PRO A 344 31.98 12.02 8.20
N ARG A 345 32.49 11.01 7.46
CA ARG A 345 32.75 11.06 6.04
C ARG A 345 31.58 10.47 5.28
N VAL A 346 30.91 11.25 4.45
CA VAL A 346 29.67 10.85 3.75
C VAL A 346 29.91 10.91 2.25
N ALA A 347 29.79 9.76 1.58
CA ALA A 347 29.76 9.75 0.12
C ALA A 347 28.44 10.31 -0.40
N VAL A 348 28.50 11.06 -1.50
CA VAL A 348 27.30 11.51 -2.21
C VAL A 348 27.39 11.02 -3.65
N ILE A 349 26.61 10.02 -3.98
CA ILE A 349 26.53 9.46 -5.33
C ILE A 349 25.39 10.15 -6.07
N TYR A 350 25.66 10.76 -7.22
CA TYR A 350 24.70 11.62 -7.90
C TYR A 350 24.91 11.65 -9.42
N PRO A 351 23.86 11.92 -10.23
CA PRO A 351 24.01 12.13 -11.66
C PRO A 351 24.92 13.34 -11.93
N ALA A 352 26.04 13.14 -12.62
CA ALA A 352 27.09 14.14 -12.80
C ALA A 352 26.62 15.50 -13.35
N ALA A 353 25.57 15.49 -14.18
CA ALA A 353 24.95 16.70 -14.72
C ALA A 353 24.37 17.65 -13.64
N HIS A 354 24.21 17.19 -12.39
CA HIS A 354 23.62 17.96 -11.29
C HIS A 354 24.63 18.36 -10.21
N GLN A 355 25.93 18.39 -10.52
CA GLN A 355 27.01 18.67 -9.56
C GLN A 355 26.76 19.94 -8.75
N GLY A 356 26.49 21.08 -9.39
CA GLY A 356 26.30 22.34 -8.68
C GLY A 356 25.09 22.35 -7.73
N HIS A 357 24.03 21.59 -8.04
CA HIS A 357 22.90 21.41 -7.13
C HIS A 357 23.27 20.56 -5.92
N VAL A 358 24.09 19.52 -6.13
CA VAL A 358 24.57 18.64 -5.05
C VAL A 358 25.53 19.38 -4.14
N GLU A 359 26.47 20.16 -4.67
CA GLU A 359 27.38 20.99 -3.88
C GLU A 359 26.63 21.98 -2.98
N ARG A 360 25.60 22.64 -3.53
CA ARG A 360 24.73 23.51 -2.74
C ARG A 360 23.97 22.73 -1.66
N PHE A 361 23.43 21.55 -2.01
CA PHE A 361 22.69 20.70 -1.08
C PHE A 361 23.56 20.23 0.09
N VAL A 362 24.77 19.74 -0.17
CA VAL A 362 25.67 19.30 0.91
C VAL A 362 26.16 20.45 1.79
N ALA A 363 26.38 21.63 1.23
CA ALA A 363 26.67 22.83 2.00
C ALA A 363 25.49 23.20 2.92
N GLN A 364 24.28 23.20 2.40
CA GLN A 364 23.07 23.44 3.20
C GLN A 364 22.83 22.36 4.27
N LEU A 365 23.11 21.09 3.96
CA LEU A 365 22.99 20.00 4.92
C LEU A 365 24.00 20.18 6.07
N ARG A 366 25.23 20.55 5.76
CA ARG A 366 26.32 20.77 6.74
C ARG A 366 26.10 22.02 7.58
N ASP A 367 25.90 23.15 6.90
CA ASP A 367 25.99 24.51 7.48
C ASP A 367 24.62 25.13 7.79
N GLY A 368 23.56 24.58 7.18
CA GLY A 368 22.19 25.05 7.36
C GLY A 368 21.66 25.94 6.23
N VAL A 369 20.39 26.28 6.36
CA VAL A 369 19.68 27.15 5.42
C VAL A 369 19.32 28.45 6.16
N PRO A 370 19.86 29.60 5.76
CA PRO A 370 19.49 30.88 6.33
C PRO A 370 17.98 31.10 6.22
N SER A 371 17.32 31.44 7.30
CA SER A 371 15.89 31.76 7.27
C SER A 371 15.68 33.27 7.21
N HIS A 372 14.85 33.70 6.28
CA HIS A 372 14.32 35.06 6.26
C HIS A 372 12.93 35.03 6.94
N GLY A 373 12.91 35.20 8.28
CA GLY A 373 11.70 35.38 9.07
C GLY A 373 11.26 34.18 9.91
N ALA A 374 10.77 33.09 9.33
CA ALA A 374 10.29 31.93 10.11
C ALA A 374 11.45 30.98 10.51
N LYS A 375 11.46 30.48 11.75
CA LYS A 375 12.41 29.45 12.18
C LYS A 375 12.19 28.16 11.37
N THR A 376 13.20 27.76 10.59
CA THR A 376 13.21 26.48 9.88
C THR A 376 14.02 25.44 10.67
N PRO A 377 13.67 24.15 10.61
CA PRO A 377 14.33 23.12 11.44
C PRO A 377 15.79 22.85 11.08
N MET A 378 16.35 23.46 10.04
CA MET A 378 17.76 23.28 9.60
C MET A 378 18.53 24.60 9.43
N GLN A 379 18.25 25.59 10.29
CA GLN A 379 18.96 26.88 10.22
C GLN A 379 20.47 26.76 10.51
N GLN A 380 20.85 25.86 11.39
CA GLN A 380 22.23 25.71 11.87
C GLN A 380 22.98 24.52 11.24
N GLY A 381 22.32 23.81 10.31
CA GLY A 381 22.89 22.63 9.69
C GLY A 381 23.04 21.41 10.61
N MET A 382 23.36 20.27 9.99
CA MET A 382 23.46 18.99 10.67
C MET A 382 24.61 18.95 11.68
N ALA A 383 25.74 19.54 11.33
CA ALA A 383 26.93 19.51 12.20
C ALA A 383 26.62 20.12 13.57
N ARG A 384 26.00 21.30 13.59
CA ARG A 384 25.68 21.99 14.84
C ARG A 384 24.49 21.37 15.56
N LYS A 385 23.45 20.97 14.83
CA LYS A 385 22.24 20.34 15.39
C LYS A 385 22.58 19.08 16.18
N PHE A 386 23.42 18.21 15.63
CA PHE A 386 23.79 16.94 16.25
C PHE A 386 25.11 16.97 17.02
N ARG A 387 25.65 18.16 17.29
CA ARG A 387 26.90 18.34 18.08
C ARG A 387 28.08 17.56 17.49
N LEU A 388 28.19 17.56 16.15
CA LEU A 388 29.34 17.00 15.44
C LEU A 388 30.47 18.02 15.41
N GLN A 389 31.73 17.53 15.31
CA GLN A 389 32.92 18.38 15.16
C GLN A 389 33.09 18.85 13.71
N GLY A 390 32.56 18.08 12.76
CA GLY A 390 32.60 18.43 11.34
C GLY A 390 31.84 17.40 10.51
N MET A 391 31.76 17.67 9.21
CA MET A 391 31.23 16.72 8.21
C MET A 391 32.04 16.84 6.93
N HIS A 392 32.42 15.72 6.38
CA HIS A 392 33.20 15.64 5.13
C HIS A 392 32.35 14.93 4.08
N PHE A 393 32.21 15.56 2.89
CA PHE A 393 31.47 14.98 1.79
C PHE A 393 32.42 14.57 0.65
N GLU A 394 32.26 13.31 0.23
CA GLU A 394 32.98 12.73 -0.91
C GLU A 394 32.03 12.66 -2.11
N LEU A 395 32.17 13.56 -3.05
CA LEU A 395 31.30 13.61 -4.22
C LEU A 395 31.72 12.56 -5.26
N VAL A 396 30.77 11.72 -5.69
CA VAL A 396 30.97 10.66 -6.69
C VAL A 396 29.92 10.83 -7.79
N GLY A 397 30.36 11.39 -8.91
CA GLY A 397 29.49 11.65 -10.06
C GLY A 397 29.21 10.38 -10.87
N VAL A 398 27.95 10.15 -11.19
CA VAL A 398 27.51 9.08 -12.09
C VAL A 398 27.33 9.67 -13.48
N TYR A 399 28.12 9.20 -14.42
CA TYR A 399 28.07 9.62 -15.82
C TYR A 399 27.11 8.75 -16.64
N PRO A 400 26.48 9.29 -17.69
CA PRO A 400 25.60 8.54 -18.55
C PRO A 400 26.32 7.34 -19.21
N THR A 401 25.72 6.16 -19.10
CA THR A 401 26.17 4.93 -19.75
C THR A 401 24.97 4.18 -20.30
N SER A 402 25.21 3.10 -21.06
CA SER A 402 24.16 2.23 -21.59
C SER A 402 23.33 1.54 -20.46
N SER A 403 23.89 1.42 -19.26
CA SER A 403 23.19 0.86 -18.09
C SER A 403 23.35 1.76 -16.87
N LYS A 404 22.30 2.48 -16.50
CA LYS A 404 22.28 3.32 -15.29
C LYS A 404 22.60 2.51 -14.04
N ALA A 405 22.06 1.31 -13.88
CA ALA A 405 22.31 0.47 -12.71
C ALA A 405 23.79 0.11 -12.57
N GLN A 406 24.46 -0.20 -13.69
CA GLN A 406 25.91 -0.50 -13.68
C GLN A 406 26.73 0.75 -13.34
N ALA A 407 26.35 1.91 -13.85
CA ALA A 407 27.03 3.17 -13.51
C ALA A 407 26.94 3.50 -12.02
N TYR A 408 25.75 3.35 -11.43
CA TYR A 408 25.56 3.52 -9.99
C TYR A 408 26.26 2.45 -9.16
N ARG A 409 26.35 1.21 -9.67
CA ARG A 409 27.13 0.14 -9.04
C ARG A 409 28.60 0.51 -8.95
N SER A 410 29.19 0.99 -10.05
CA SER A 410 30.59 1.40 -10.10
C SER A 410 30.87 2.58 -9.15
N ALA A 411 30.00 3.58 -9.14
CA ALA A 411 30.10 4.71 -8.21
C ALA A 411 29.96 4.28 -6.74
N ALA A 412 29.11 3.29 -6.45
CA ALA A 412 28.97 2.74 -5.09
C ALA A 412 30.22 1.97 -4.64
N LEU A 413 30.87 1.22 -5.53
CA LEU A 413 32.13 0.55 -5.25
C LEU A 413 33.27 1.57 -5.00
N GLU A 414 33.35 2.62 -5.81
CA GLU A 414 34.29 3.72 -5.62
C GLU A 414 34.06 4.41 -4.27
N ALA A 415 32.80 4.73 -3.93
CA ALA A 415 32.46 5.33 -2.65
C ALA A 415 32.90 4.46 -1.46
N ALA A 416 32.64 3.14 -1.53
CA ALA A 416 33.01 2.19 -0.49
C ALA A 416 34.54 2.12 -0.30
N GLN A 417 35.32 2.17 -1.39
CA GLN A 417 36.81 2.18 -1.34
C GLN A 417 37.37 3.41 -0.62
N ARG A 418 36.62 4.52 -0.59
CA ARG A 418 37.04 5.76 0.10
C ARG A 418 36.84 5.69 1.63
N LYS A 419 36.41 4.55 2.18
CA LYS A 419 36.21 4.30 3.62
C LYS A 419 35.33 5.36 4.26
N VAL A 420 34.12 5.53 3.71
CA VAL A 420 33.13 6.46 4.21
C VAL A 420 32.25 5.82 5.28
N ASP A 421 31.72 6.62 6.20
CA ASP A 421 30.84 6.17 7.30
C ASP A 421 29.40 5.99 6.89
N ALA A 422 28.95 6.70 5.85
CA ALA A 422 27.62 6.59 5.27
C ALA A 422 27.61 7.08 3.82
N ALA A 423 26.51 6.81 3.10
CA ALA A 423 26.33 7.31 1.74
C ALA A 423 24.93 7.91 1.52
N LEU A 424 24.89 9.02 0.78
CA LEU A 424 23.70 9.59 0.17
C LEU A 424 23.67 9.18 -1.30
N VAL A 425 22.54 8.64 -1.77
CA VAL A 425 22.36 8.28 -3.17
C VAL A 425 21.25 9.13 -3.77
N VAL A 426 21.61 10.01 -4.69
CA VAL A 426 20.68 10.91 -5.38
C VAL A 426 20.10 10.20 -6.60
N LEU A 427 18.77 10.12 -6.66
CA LEU A 427 18.05 9.39 -7.68
C LEU A 427 17.06 10.32 -8.40
N THR A 428 16.91 10.14 -9.69
CA THR A 428 15.85 10.78 -10.46
C THR A 428 14.53 10.03 -10.24
N ASP A 429 13.41 10.66 -10.60
CA ASP A 429 12.10 9.99 -10.53
C ASP A 429 12.03 8.78 -11.48
N GLU A 430 12.74 8.84 -12.60
CA GLU A 430 12.88 7.72 -13.54
C GLU A 430 13.64 6.53 -12.92
N ASP A 431 14.70 6.80 -12.15
CA ASP A 431 15.48 5.76 -11.49
C ASP A 431 14.64 4.98 -10.46
N LEU A 432 13.67 5.65 -9.84
CA LEU A 432 12.75 5.03 -8.87
C LEU A 432 11.69 4.12 -9.53
N LEU A 433 11.46 4.26 -10.83
CA LEU A 433 10.58 3.38 -11.59
C LEU A 433 11.25 2.05 -11.96
N LEU A 434 12.58 1.97 -11.87
CA LEU A 434 13.33 0.76 -12.19
C LEU A 434 13.33 -0.20 -11.00
N HIS A 435 13.17 -1.49 -11.27
CA HIS A 435 13.08 -2.54 -10.26
C HIS A 435 14.19 -3.59 -10.39
N GLY A 436 14.41 -4.33 -9.31
CA GLY A 436 15.38 -5.42 -9.27
C GLY A 436 16.79 -5.00 -9.67
N PRO A 437 17.50 -5.81 -10.47
CA PRO A 437 18.88 -5.55 -10.88
C PRO A 437 19.07 -4.30 -11.75
N GLN A 438 17.99 -3.80 -12.35
CA GLN A 438 18.01 -2.58 -13.18
C GLN A 438 17.84 -1.30 -12.35
N SER A 439 17.49 -1.41 -11.08
CA SER A 439 17.29 -0.25 -10.21
C SER A 439 18.64 0.30 -9.71
N PRO A 440 18.97 1.56 -9.99
CA PRO A 440 20.11 2.23 -9.42
C PRO A 440 20.09 2.24 -7.89
N TYR A 441 18.91 2.39 -7.29
CA TYR A 441 18.71 2.37 -5.84
C TYR A 441 19.12 1.03 -5.21
N TYR A 442 18.53 -0.08 -5.68
CA TYR A 442 18.82 -1.39 -5.10
C TYR A 442 20.27 -1.82 -5.36
N THR A 443 20.78 -1.52 -6.53
CA THR A 443 22.15 -1.88 -6.91
C THR A 443 23.19 -1.14 -6.07
N SER A 444 23.06 0.19 -5.92
CA SER A 444 23.99 0.96 -5.08
C SER A 444 23.84 0.61 -3.60
N LYS A 445 22.61 0.42 -3.11
CA LYS A 445 22.35 0.04 -1.73
C LYS A 445 22.95 -1.33 -1.40
N ALA A 446 22.79 -2.32 -2.28
CA ALA A 446 23.34 -3.67 -2.07
C ALA A 446 24.86 -3.63 -1.95
N VAL A 447 25.53 -2.91 -2.84
CA VAL A 447 26.99 -2.75 -2.82
C VAL A 447 27.46 -2.07 -1.52
N LEU A 448 26.90 -0.92 -1.18
CA LEU A 448 27.35 -0.15 -0.01
C LEU A 448 27.08 -0.90 1.30
N MET A 449 25.86 -1.48 1.44
CA MET A 449 25.53 -2.23 2.66
C MET A 449 26.34 -3.51 2.83
N SER A 450 26.73 -4.19 1.74
CA SER A 450 27.65 -5.34 1.83
C SER A 450 29.05 -4.95 2.34
N GLN A 451 29.42 -3.67 2.24
CA GLN A 451 30.65 -3.10 2.79
C GLN A 451 30.44 -2.40 4.14
N GLY A 452 29.28 -2.60 4.77
CA GLY A 452 28.95 -1.98 6.06
C GLY A 452 28.63 -0.49 5.99
N VAL A 453 28.47 0.10 4.79
CA VAL A 453 28.16 1.53 4.61
C VAL A 453 26.64 1.72 4.54
N PRO A 454 26.01 2.36 5.54
CA PRO A 454 24.59 2.65 5.54
C PRO A 454 24.23 3.70 4.47
N VAL A 455 23.05 3.55 3.88
CA VAL A 455 22.63 4.33 2.70
C VAL A 455 21.36 5.11 2.97
N GLN A 456 21.32 6.40 2.60
CA GLN A 456 20.13 7.22 2.53
C GLN A 456 19.88 7.67 1.08
N ALA A 457 18.73 7.28 0.52
CA ALA A 457 18.31 7.78 -0.78
C ALA A 457 17.76 9.21 -0.68
N VAL A 458 18.05 10.02 -1.68
CA VAL A 458 17.55 11.38 -1.82
C VAL A 458 17.01 11.55 -3.25
N ARG A 459 15.78 12.05 -3.39
CA ARG A 459 15.21 12.32 -4.71
C ARG A 459 15.79 13.61 -5.29
N LEU A 460 16.17 13.58 -6.56
CA LEU A 460 16.71 14.75 -7.25
C LEU A 460 15.78 15.99 -7.16
N PRO A 461 14.45 15.87 -7.35
CA PRO A 461 13.56 17.02 -7.17
C PRO A 461 13.66 17.68 -5.80
N THR A 462 14.05 16.94 -4.74
CA THR A 462 14.26 17.50 -3.39
C THR A 462 15.43 18.49 -3.37
N LEU A 463 16.48 18.24 -4.16
CA LEU A 463 17.64 19.13 -4.25
C LEU A 463 17.33 20.42 -5.04
N LEU A 464 16.32 20.34 -5.92
CA LEU A 464 15.93 21.44 -6.80
C LEU A 464 14.91 22.39 -6.16
N GLN A 465 14.35 22.05 -5.01
CA GLN A 465 13.35 22.88 -4.33
C GLN A 465 13.97 24.13 -3.70
N ASN A 466 13.23 25.25 -3.74
CA ASN A 466 13.66 26.48 -3.09
C ASN A 466 13.48 26.45 -1.57
N SER A 467 12.57 25.61 -1.05
CA SER A 467 12.29 25.44 0.38
C SER A 467 12.66 24.03 0.83
N VAL A 468 13.95 23.80 1.12
CA VAL A 468 14.47 22.46 1.43
C VAL A 468 14.60 22.19 2.94
N GLY A 469 14.37 23.16 3.83
CA GLY A 469 14.68 23.06 5.26
C GLY A 469 14.06 21.85 5.97
N TYR A 470 12.79 21.52 5.71
CA TYR A 470 12.14 20.33 6.28
C TYR A 470 12.70 19.01 5.69
N SER A 471 12.96 18.99 4.39
CA SER A 471 13.54 17.80 3.74
C SER A 471 14.98 17.56 4.22
N LEU A 472 15.77 18.61 4.36
CA LEU A 472 17.13 18.54 4.93
C LEU A 472 17.11 18.03 6.36
N ASN A 473 16.15 18.48 7.18
CA ASN A 473 16.00 18.02 8.55
C ASN A 473 15.74 16.51 8.64
N ASN A 474 14.82 16.01 7.82
CA ASN A 474 14.50 14.58 7.78
C ASN A 474 15.69 13.74 7.26
N ILE A 475 16.42 14.25 6.27
CA ILE A 475 17.62 13.59 5.75
C ILE A 475 18.74 13.59 6.81
N ALA A 476 18.94 14.71 7.50
CA ALA A 476 19.94 14.83 8.57
C ALA A 476 19.64 13.88 9.73
N LEU A 477 18.39 13.80 10.16
CA LEU A 477 17.93 12.90 11.20
C LEU A 477 18.14 11.42 10.81
N ALA A 478 17.73 11.06 9.58
CA ALA A 478 17.92 9.71 9.06
C ALA A 478 19.41 9.35 8.92
N LEU A 479 20.24 10.30 8.51
CA LEU A 479 21.68 10.09 8.38
C LEU A 479 22.34 9.93 9.75
N TYR A 480 21.96 10.75 10.74
CA TYR A 480 22.46 10.64 12.11
C TYR A 480 22.17 9.27 12.72
N ALA A 481 20.92 8.82 12.60
CA ALA A 481 20.52 7.49 13.06
C ALA A 481 21.28 6.35 12.34
N LYS A 482 21.55 6.49 11.05
CA LYS A 482 22.32 5.51 10.27
C LYS A 482 23.80 5.47 10.61
N LEU A 483 24.33 6.57 11.10
CA LEU A 483 25.70 6.63 11.66
C LEU A 483 25.78 6.00 13.06
N GLY A 484 24.69 5.46 13.58
CA GLY A 484 24.60 4.87 14.91
C GLY A 484 24.22 5.85 16.02
N GLY A 485 23.81 7.07 15.66
CA GLY A 485 23.37 8.07 16.62
C GLY A 485 21.95 7.85 17.14
N VAL A 486 21.72 8.23 18.38
CA VAL A 486 20.41 8.17 19.05
C VAL A 486 19.92 9.60 19.28
N PRO A 487 19.03 10.12 18.43
CA PRO A 487 18.59 11.50 18.54
C PRO A 487 17.74 11.77 19.80
N TRP A 488 16.90 10.82 20.21
CA TRP A 488 16.12 10.82 21.47
C TRP A 488 15.71 9.40 21.85
N THR A 489 15.30 9.22 23.09
CA THR A 489 14.65 8.01 23.57
C THR A 489 13.27 8.36 24.12
N LEU A 490 12.38 7.38 24.28
CA LEU A 490 11.14 7.58 24.99
C LEU A 490 11.44 7.71 26.49
N SER A 491 10.85 8.73 27.15
CA SER A 491 10.87 8.81 28.59
C SER A 491 9.86 7.80 29.15
N VAL A 492 10.35 6.63 29.55
CA VAL A 492 9.52 5.56 30.07
C VAL A 492 9.22 5.86 31.54
N GLN A 493 8.01 6.32 31.84
CA GLN A 493 7.52 6.49 33.22
C GLN A 493 7.01 5.18 33.85
N GLN A 494 6.82 4.13 33.04
CA GLN A 494 6.37 2.82 33.50
C GLN A 494 7.47 1.79 33.30
N ARG A 495 7.75 1.01 34.33
CA ARG A 495 8.57 -0.20 34.15
C ARG A 495 7.89 -1.10 33.14
N LEU A 496 8.63 -1.55 32.13
CA LEU A 496 8.16 -2.61 31.25
C LEU A 496 7.84 -3.83 32.12
N VAL A 497 6.64 -4.38 31.95
CA VAL A 497 6.19 -5.57 32.69
C VAL A 497 6.96 -6.81 32.24
N TYR A 498 7.56 -6.73 31.04
CA TYR A 498 8.23 -7.84 30.39
C TYR A 498 9.72 -7.53 30.22
N GLU A 499 10.57 -8.52 30.53
CA GLU A 499 12.03 -8.43 30.41
C GLU A 499 12.50 -8.63 28.97
N ILE A 500 11.68 -9.26 28.12
CA ILE A 500 12.01 -9.56 26.73
C ILE A 500 10.87 -9.11 25.82
N ILE A 501 11.23 -8.36 24.79
CA ILE A 501 10.32 -8.01 23.70
C ILE A 501 10.80 -8.76 22.43
N VAL A 502 9.93 -9.59 21.85
CA VAL A 502 10.21 -10.31 20.62
C VAL A 502 9.39 -9.71 19.48
N GLY A 503 10.08 -9.11 18.51
CA GLY A 503 9.49 -8.65 17.27
C GLY A 503 9.63 -9.68 16.17
N ILE A 504 8.52 -10.12 15.55
CA ILE A 504 8.52 -11.02 14.41
C ILE A 504 7.99 -10.27 13.19
N GLY A 505 8.84 -10.12 12.18
CA GLY A 505 8.49 -9.53 10.91
C GLY A 505 8.66 -10.51 9.76
N SER A 506 7.89 -10.37 8.70
CA SER A 506 8.11 -11.14 7.49
C SER A 506 8.03 -10.26 6.25
N ALA A 507 8.90 -10.54 5.28
CA ALA A 507 8.87 -9.92 3.97
C ALA A 507 8.82 -11.00 2.88
N ARG A 508 8.11 -10.72 1.80
CA ARG A 508 8.20 -11.55 0.60
C ARG A 508 9.32 -10.99 -0.26
N VAL A 509 10.32 -11.80 -0.52
CA VAL A 509 11.48 -11.45 -1.33
C VAL A 509 11.34 -12.13 -2.69
N GLY A 510 11.41 -11.34 -3.74
CA GLY A 510 11.37 -11.79 -5.12
C GLY A 510 11.64 -10.60 -6.02
N PHE A 511 12.29 -10.85 -7.13
CA PHE A 511 12.62 -9.78 -8.10
C PHE A 511 11.40 -9.34 -8.89
N ASP A 512 10.40 -10.21 -8.95
CA ASP A 512 9.23 -10.06 -9.80
C ASP A 512 7.93 -10.29 -9.03
N ARG A 513 6.83 -9.70 -9.51
CA ARG A 513 5.53 -9.73 -8.82
C ARG A 513 4.78 -11.05 -9.01
N LEU A 514 5.06 -11.79 -10.08
CA LEU A 514 4.41 -13.05 -10.45
C LEU A 514 5.27 -14.29 -10.22
N SER A 515 6.60 -14.12 -10.02
CA SER A 515 7.49 -15.23 -9.65
C SER A 515 7.19 -15.74 -8.25
N GLU A 516 7.57 -16.98 -7.97
CA GLU A 516 7.53 -17.52 -6.61
C GLU A 516 8.37 -16.63 -5.69
N ARG A 517 7.75 -16.20 -4.60
CA ARG A 517 8.36 -15.31 -3.62
C ARG A 517 8.73 -16.10 -2.39
N GLU A 518 10.00 -16.11 -2.07
CA GLU A 518 10.44 -16.60 -0.78
C GLU A 518 9.94 -15.67 0.34
N ARG A 519 9.52 -16.27 1.44
CA ARG A 519 9.16 -15.53 2.65
C ARG A 519 10.36 -15.53 3.58
N LEU A 520 10.97 -14.36 3.73
CA LEU A 520 11.96 -14.15 4.78
C LEU A 520 11.25 -13.77 6.08
N VAL A 521 11.60 -14.44 7.17
CA VAL A 521 11.11 -14.12 8.51
C VAL A 521 12.28 -13.60 9.32
N GLY A 522 12.16 -12.36 9.80
CA GLY A 522 13.11 -11.74 10.72
C GLY A 522 12.57 -11.80 12.14
N ILE A 523 13.41 -12.20 13.08
CA ILE A 523 13.10 -12.18 14.51
C ILE A 523 14.10 -11.24 15.18
N THR A 524 13.58 -10.27 15.92
CA THR A 524 14.39 -9.34 16.72
C THR A 524 14.01 -9.49 18.17
N THR A 525 14.98 -9.63 19.05
CA THR A 525 14.80 -9.63 20.50
C THR A 525 15.47 -8.38 21.09
N VAL A 526 14.77 -7.74 22.01
CA VAL A 526 15.26 -6.56 22.73
C VAL A 526 15.05 -6.77 24.22
#